data_3545b11a6e42a7fab9d12a5913915d63
#
_entry.id   3545b11a6e42a7fab9d12a5913915d63
#
_cell.length_a   1.000
_cell.length_b   1.000
_cell.length_c   1.000
_cell.angle_alpha   90.00
_cell.angle_beta   90.00
_cell.angle_gamma   90.00
#
_symmetry.space_group_name_H-M   'P 1'
#
loop_
_entity.id
_entity.type
_entity.pdbx_description
1 polymer ?
#
loop_
_entity_poly.entity_id
_entity_poly.type
_entity_poly.pdbx_seq_one_letter_code
_entity_poly.pdbx_strand_id
1 'polypeptide(L)'
;RNQTETSNYSISPYIKGTLLSSTEYLVRYRAAITNTTASGVQSNQGDLTSSEWTGRLNGTTRWGALGWALDASSLRNNYTVGRDYEDSKYQASLSYRFEPQFRVSAFAGQESNNYVSLQNETHAIYGGTVMWTPDPRTEISASDGKRFFGNGYDVTVRHQMARALFTYTASRNVVFQPYGVGNTGQGINYDAFYAIIAANNPGASPDAIRSQVLQVLQGRGVAADATVVNGYLTNRPNLQQMQQFSFALLGVRNTLTLNANETKQQPLGVVNGVTNDYSLANQTTQRGFGIAWGHKLTGLSSLSLSLNQMRSISQSVGQLDTKTQGAYLLFTTSLSPKAQANIGARRVVSDGGAISSPGLGSSYTENALTGALSYSF
;
A
#
# COMPACT_ATOMS: atom_id res chain seq x y z
N ARG A 1 -9.66 17.74 23.02
CA ARG A 1 -9.20 17.33 21.66
C ARG A 1 -8.03 16.38 21.85
N ASN A 2 -8.19 15.13 21.46
CA ASN A 2 -7.05 14.21 21.36
C ASN A 2 -6.27 14.60 20.09
N GLN A 3 -5.10 15.14 20.25
CA GLN A 3 -4.20 15.50 19.15
C GLN A 3 -2.90 14.71 19.34
N THR A 4 -2.54 13.96 18.31
CA THR A 4 -1.25 13.26 18.25
C THR A 4 -0.43 13.87 17.12
N GLU A 5 0.78 14.25 17.42
CA GLU A 5 1.75 14.74 16.47
C GLU A 5 2.87 13.68 16.32
N THR A 6 3.20 13.32 15.10
CA THR A 6 4.25 12.34 14.81
C THR A 6 5.27 12.98 13.87
N SER A 7 6.52 13.00 14.31
CA SER A 7 7.65 13.47 13.51
C SER A 7 8.56 12.29 13.15
N ASN A 8 8.89 12.16 11.86
CA ASN A 8 9.76 11.09 11.37
C ASN A 8 10.97 11.66 10.64
N TYR A 9 12.14 11.24 11.05
CA TYR A 9 13.43 11.59 10.44
C TYR A 9 14.11 10.31 9.99
N SER A 10 14.61 10.26 8.76
CA SER A 10 15.34 9.09 8.28
C SER A 10 16.51 9.47 7.38
N ILE A 11 17.57 8.66 7.49
CA ILE A 11 18.74 8.70 6.61
C ILE A 11 18.96 7.31 6.03
N SER A 12 19.31 7.23 4.74
CA SER A 12 19.45 5.96 4.05
C SER A 12 20.63 5.95 3.07
N PRO A 13 21.88 5.94 3.57
CA PRO A 13 23.06 5.79 2.73
C PRO A 13 23.08 4.40 2.07
N TYR A 14 23.59 4.35 0.84
CA TYR A 14 23.77 3.11 0.09
C TYR A 14 25.02 3.12 -0.76
N ILE A 15 25.55 1.92 -1.04
CA ILE A 15 26.62 1.68 -1.98
C ILE A 15 26.12 0.64 -2.98
N LYS A 16 26.30 0.90 -4.26
CA LYS A 16 26.00 -0.03 -5.35
C LYS A 16 27.14 -0.03 -6.37
N GLY A 17 27.34 -1.16 -7.00
CA GLY A 17 28.35 -1.29 -8.04
C GLY A 17 28.30 -2.65 -8.72
N THR A 18 29.28 -2.87 -9.59
CA THR A 18 29.45 -4.13 -10.33
C THR A 18 30.83 -4.72 -10.01
N LEU A 19 30.85 -6.00 -9.64
CA LEU A 19 32.02 -6.79 -9.43
C LEU A 19 32.18 -7.76 -10.61
N LEU A 20 33.42 -7.91 -11.15
CA LEU A 20 33.73 -8.91 -12.18
C LEU A 20 32.80 -8.89 -13.41
N SER A 21 32.38 -7.71 -13.86
CA SER A 21 31.52 -7.44 -15.03
C SER A 21 30.13 -8.12 -15.06
N SER A 22 29.85 -9.11 -14.21
CA SER A 22 28.61 -9.91 -14.23
C SER A 22 27.90 -9.99 -12.88
N THR A 23 28.49 -9.43 -11.85
CA THR A 23 27.97 -9.49 -10.49
C THR A 23 27.68 -8.08 -9.98
N GLU A 24 26.45 -7.79 -9.68
CA GLU A 24 26.01 -6.52 -9.10
C GLU A 24 25.89 -6.64 -7.59
N TYR A 25 26.23 -5.58 -6.88
CA TYR A 25 26.00 -5.50 -5.44
C TYR A 25 25.29 -4.21 -5.05
N LEU A 26 24.47 -4.31 -4.02
CA LEU A 26 23.82 -3.20 -3.35
C LEU A 26 23.88 -3.45 -1.84
N VAL A 27 24.41 -2.49 -1.11
CA VAL A 27 24.33 -2.48 0.36
C VAL A 27 23.70 -1.16 0.78
N ARG A 28 22.67 -1.21 1.61
CA ARG A 28 21.96 -0.04 2.13
C ARG A 28 21.86 -0.14 3.64
N TYR A 29 22.10 0.97 4.29
CA TYR A 29 21.74 1.17 5.69
C TYR A 29 20.66 2.23 5.79
N ARG A 30 19.64 2.01 6.60
CA ARG A 30 18.62 2.99 6.92
C ARG A 30 18.52 3.15 8.43
N ALA A 31 18.59 4.39 8.90
CA ALA A 31 18.25 4.74 10.26
C ALA A 31 17.05 5.69 10.24
N ALA A 32 16.09 5.46 11.12
CA ALA A 32 14.92 6.32 11.27
C ALA A 32 14.58 6.52 12.74
N ILE A 33 14.16 7.74 13.08
CA ILE A 33 13.67 8.10 14.41
C ILE A 33 12.27 8.65 14.23
N THR A 34 11.32 8.08 14.96
CA THR A 34 9.94 8.53 14.99
C THR A 34 9.60 8.98 16.41
N ASN A 35 9.31 10.27 16.58
CA ASN A 35 8.89 10.85 17.84
C ASN A 35 7.38 11.06 17.80
N THR A 36 6.69 10.64 18.87
CA THR A 36 5.24 10.80 18.98
C THR A 36 4.90 11.58 20.23
N THR A 37 4.24 12.72 20.04
CA THR A 37 3.73 13.55 21.13
C THR A 37 2.21 13.50 21.12
N ALA A 38 1.59 13.04 22.21
CA ALA A 38 0.15 13.04 22.37
C ALA A 38 -0.26 13.95 23.54
N SER A 39 -1.26 14.79 23.30
CA SER A 39 -1.88 15.64 24.34
C SER A 39 -3.24 15.05 24.73
N GLY A 40 -3.44 14.74 26.02
CA GLY A 40 -4.76 14.55 26.62
C GLY A 40 -5.14 13.13 27.10
N VAL A 41 -4.57 12.06 26.62
CA VAL A 41 -4.72 10.69 27.15
C VAL A 41 -3.35 10.04 27.15
N GLN A 42 -3.04 9.22 28.16
CA GLN A 42 -1.79 8.44 28.17
C GLN A 42 -1.71 7.62 26.87
N SER A 43 -0.94 8.12 25.91
CA SER A 43 -0.59 7.31 24.75
C SER A 43 0.50 6.35 25.21
N ASN A 44 0.20 5.06 25.23
CA ASN A 44 1.22 4.00 25.39
C ASN A 44 2.14 3.90 24.13
N GLN A 45 2.20 4.95 23.33
CA GLN A 45 3.02 5.02 22.14
C GLN A 45 4.31 5.78 22.48
N GLY A 46 5.38 5.03 22.68
CA GLY A 46 6.71 5.59 22.88
C GLY A 46 7.39 5.95 21.55
N ASP A 47 8.50 6.70 21.63
CA ASP A 47 9.33 6.96 20.47
C ASP A 47 9.92 5.66 19.93
N LEU A 48 10.21 5.65 18.62
CA LEU A 48 10.78 4.51 17.90
C LEU A 48 12.10 4.90 17.25
N THR A 49 13.13 4.13 17.51
CA THR A 49 14.37 4.14 16.72
C THR A 49 14.43 2.86 15.89
N SER A 50 14.49 2.99 14.58
CA SER A 50 14.59 1.90 13.62
C SER A 50 15.93 1.91 12.90
N SER A 51 16.59 0.77 12.81
CA SER A 51 17.78 0.58 11.99
C SER A 51 17.61 -0.65 11.11
N GLU A 52 17.93 -0.50 9.84
CA GLU A 52 17.78 -1.55 8.83
C GLU A 52 19.04 -1.64 7.97
N TRP A 53 19.56 -2.84 7.83
CA TRP A 53 20.58 -3.20 6.86
C TRP A 53 19.97 -4.09 5.78
N THR A 54 20.23 -3.76 4.53
CA THR A 54 19.90 -4.62 3.39
C THR A 54 21.13 -4.78 2.51
N GLY A 55 21.41 -6.02 2.14
CA GLY A 55 22.48 -6.38 1.22
C GLY A 55 21.95 -7.30 0.13
N ARG A 56 22.33 -7.03 -1.11
CA ARG A 56 22.04 -7.88 -2.25
C ARG A 56 23.29 -8.04 -3.11
N LEU A 57 23.56 -9.29 -3.48
CA LEU A 57 24.56 -9.65 -4.44
C LEU A 57 23.90 -10.54 -5.48
N ASN A 58 23.95 -10.18 -6.75
CA ASN A 58 23.31 -10.96 -7.82
C ASN A 58 24.17 -10.99 -9.07
N GLY A 59 24.04 -12.07 -9.81
CA GLY A 59 24.80 -12.25 -11.04
C GLY A 59 24.17 -13.25 -11.98
N THR A 60 24.76 -13.33 -13.18
CA THR A 60 24.41 -14.33 -14.19
C THR A 60 25.61 -15.19 -14.52
N THR A 61 25.37 -16.44 -14.83
CA THR A 61 26.42 -17.34 -15.32
C THR A 61 26.79 -17.02 -16.78
N ARG A 62 27.92 -17.53 -17.24
CA ARG A 62 28.36 -17.38 -18.63
C ARG A 62 27.33 -17.82 -19.67
N TRP A 63 26.43 -18.75 -19.30
CA TRP A 63 25.36 -19.24 -20.19
C TRP A 63 24.17 -18.30 -20.29
N GLY A 64 24.13 -17.21 -19.49
CA GLY A 64 23.11 -16.18 -19.55
C GLY A 64 21.69 -16.59 -19.14
N ALA A 65 21.39 -17.88 -19.14
CA ALA A 65 20.10 -18.43 -18.77
C ALA A 65 19.95 -18.66 -17.24
N LEU A 66 21.05 -18.92 -16.55
CA LEU A 66 21.08 -19.17 -15.12
C LEU A 66 21.57 -17.92 -14.37
N GLY A 67 20.73 -17.39 -13.51
CA GLY A 67 21.04 -16.30 -12.59
C GLY A 67 21.03 -16.77 -11.14
N TRP A 68 21.72 -16.03 -10.29
CA TRP A 68 21.75 -16.27 -8.85
C TRP A 68 21.66 -14.96 -8.09
N ALA A 69 21.14 -15.00 -6.87
CA ALA A 69 21.19 -13.87 -5.95
C ALA A 69 21.36 -14.34 -4.51
N LEU A 70 22.03 -13.52 -3.71
CA LEU A 70 22.14 -13.61 -2.27
C LEU A 70 21.56 -12.34 -1.68
N ASP A 71 20.56 -12.48 -0.84
CA ASP A 71 19.90 -11.39 -0.16
C ASP A 71 20.11 -11.54 1.35
N ALA A 72 20.45 -10.45 2.02
CA ALA A 72 20.58 -10.36 3.45
C ALA A 72 19.87 -9.11 3.96
N SER A 73 19.12 -9.23 5.03
CA SER A 73 18.49 -8.08 5.70
C SER A 73 18.52 -8.25 7.22
N SER A 74 18.62 -7.14 7.93
CA SER A 74 18.49 -7.11 9.39
C SER A 74 17.77 -5.81 9.76
N LEU A 75 16.69 -5.95 10.51
CA LEU A 75 15.87 -4.87 11.03
C LEU A 75 15.88 -4.93 12.56
N ARG A 76 16.10 -3.79 13.18
CA ARG A 76 15.97 -3.61 14.62
C ARG A 76 15.12 -2.38 14.89
N ASN A 77 14.09 -2.56 15.70
CA ASN A 77 13.15 -1.52 16.13
C ASN A 77 13.15 -1.46 17.64
N ASN A 78 13.66 -0.37 18.18
CA ASN A 78 13.74 -0.10 19.62
C ASN A 78 12.70 0.94 20.00
N TYR A 79 11.83 0.60 20.94
CA TYR A 79 10.79 1.46 21.47
C TYR A 79 11.19 2.01 22.84
N THR A 80 10.90 3.28 23.13
CA THR A 80 11.05 3.82 24.47
C THR A 80 10.03 3.26 25.45
N VAL A 81 8.86 2.84 24.94
CA VAL A 81 7.81 2.18 25.71
C VAL A 81 7.31 1.00 24.89
N GLY A 82 7.37 -0.19 25.46
CA GLY A 82 6.93 -1.40 24.81
C GLY A 82 8.06 -2.40 24.58
N ARG A 83 7.96 -3.19 23.53
CA ARG A 83 8.87 -4.28 23.22
C ARG A 83 9.67 -3.97 21.97
N ASP A 84 10.95 -4.27 22.02
CA ASP A 84 11.85 -4.22 20.88
C ASP A 84 11.63 -5.42 19.94
N TYR A 85 11.75 -5.14 18.63
CA TYR A 85 11.63 -6.17 17.61
C TYR A 85 12.90 -6.25 16.76
N GLU A 86 13.32 -7.49 16.55
CA GLU A 86 14.45 -7.83 15.69
C GLU A 86 14.01 -8.82 14.62
N ASP A 87 14.49 -8.62 13.39
CA ASP A 87 14.29 -9.53 12.26
C ASP A 87 15.57 -9.57 11.41
N SER A 88 16.05 -10.77 11.16
CA SER A 88 17.20 -11.00 10.29
C SER A 88 16.87 -12.10 9.31
N LYS A 89 17.16 -11.88 8.03
CA LYS A 89 16.85 -12.81 6.95
C LYS A 89 18.06 -12.95 6.02
N TYR A 90 18.40 -14.19 5.70
CA TYR A 90 19.42 -14.55 4.72
C TYR A 90 18.80 -15.50 3.71
N GLN A 91 18.94 -15.22 2.44
CA GLN A 91 18.30 -15.99 1.37
C GLN A 91 19.23 -16.11 0.18
N ALA A 92 19.39 -17.32 -0.34
CA ALA A 92 20.00 -17.58 -1.65
C ALA A 92 18.90 -17.97 -2.63
N SER A 93 19.02 -17.50 -3.87
CA SER A 93 18.10 -17.83 -4.95
C SER A 93 18.82 -18.20 -6.23
N LEU A 94 18.26 -19.16 -6.95
CA LEU A 94 18.66 -19.56 -8.30
C LEU A 94 17.50 -19.30 -9.24
N SER A 95 17.77 -18.69 -10.38
CA SER A 95 16.77 -18.40 -11.41
C SER A 95 17.19 -18.99 -12.74
N TYR A 96 16.25 -19.60 -13.43
CA TYR A 96 16.45 -20.10 -14.78
C TYR A 96 15.49 -19.41 -15.75
N ARG A 97 16.05 -18.86 -16.83
CA ARG A 97 15.31 -18.21 -17.91
C ARG A 97 15.14 -19.20 -19.03
N PHE A 98 13.94 -19.78 -19.15
CA PHE A 98 13.61 -20.70 -20.25
C PHE A 98 13.53 -19.95 -21.58
N GLU A 99 12.89 -18.79 -21.54
CA GLU A 99 12.73 -17.85 -22.65
C GLU A 99 12.93 -16.42 -22.14
N PRO A 100 13.18 -15.43 -23.01
CA PRO A 100 13.26 -14.04 -22.60
C PRO A 100 12.06 -13.56 -21.78
N GLN A 101 10.90 -14.18 -22.03
CA GLN A 101 9.61 -13.83 -21.42
C GLN A 101 9.26 -14.69 -20.20
N PHE A 102 9.94 -15.82 -19.98
CA PHE A 102 9.58 -16.76 -18.92
C PHE A 102 10.78 -17.14 -18.05
N ARG A 103 10.66 -16.84 -16.75
CA ARG A 103 11.68 -17.13 -15.73
C ARG A 103 11.06 -17.83 -14.55
N VAL A 104 11.75 -18.83 -14.06
CA VAL A 104 11.43 -19.53 -12.80
C VAL A 104 12.61 -19.37 -11.84
N SER A 105 12.33 -19.19 -10.58
CA SER A 105 13.35 -19.10 -9.53
C SER A 105 12.97 -19.98 -8.37
N ALA A 106 13.96 -20.55 -7.70
CA ALA A 106 13.82 -21.20 -6.40
C ALA A 106 14.70 -20.48 -5.40
N PHE A 107 14.24 -20.38 -4.16
CA PHE A 107 15.00 -19.78 -3.07
C PHE A 107 14.99 -20.65 -1.82
N ALA A 108 16.06 -20.53 -1.04
CA ALA A 108 16.17 -21.13 0.27
C ALA A 108 17.02 -20.24 1.19
N GLY A 109 16.79 -20.33 2.50
CA GLY A 109 17.50 -19.49 3.45
C GLY A 109 17.02 -19.69 4.89
N GLN A 110 17.29 -18.70 5.71
CA GLN A 110 16.89 -18.64 7.11
C GLN A 110 16.36 -17.26 7.47
N GLU A 111 15.39 -17.22 8.35
CA GLU A 111 14.92 -16.01 9.02
C GLU A 111 14.96 -16.21 10.52
N SER A 112 15.38 -15.19 11.26
CA SER A 112 15.47 -15.19 12.72
C SER A 112 14.79 -13.93 13.24
N ASN A 113 13.77 -14.09 14.06
CA ASN A 113 13.03 -12.96 14.61
C ASN A 113 12.46 -13.29 16.00
N ASN A 114 12.09 -12.23 16.73
CA ASN A 114 11.45 -12.34 18.03
C ASN A 114 9.95 -11.98 17.99
N TYR A 115 9.26 -12.13 16.87
CA TYR A 115 7.87 -11.67 16.68
C TYR A 115 6.86 -12.44 17.50
N VAL A 116 7.05 -13.75 17.66
CA VAL A 116 6.13 -14.65 18.37
C VAL A 116 6.62 -15.07 19.76
N SER A 117 7.89 -14.81 20.09
CA SER A 117 8.50 -15.14 21.39
C SER A 117 9.35 -13.98 21.91
N LEU A 118 9.79 -14.04 23.18
CA LEU A 118 10.70 -13.04 23.77
C LEU A 118 12.14 -13.18 23.25
N GLN A 119 12.48 -14.35 22.75
CA GLN A 119 13.81 -14.65 22.20
C GLN A 119 13.71 -14.78 20.68
N ASN A 120 14.83 -14.56 20.00
CA ASN A 120 14.92 -14.78 18.57
C ASN A 120 14.79 -16.29 18.26
N GLU A 121 13.81 -16.62 17.42
CA GLU A 121 13.60 -17.96 16.89
C GLU A 121 14.04 -17.99 15.42
N THR A 122 14.78 -19.04 15.06
CA THR A 122 15.30 -19.21 13.71
C THR A 122 14.52 -20.29 12.97
N HIS A 123 14.06 -19.94 11.78
CA HIS A 123 13.26 -20.80 10.90
C HIS A 123 13.87 -20.87 9.51
N ALA A 124 13.84 -22.06 8.92
CA ALA A 124 14.17 -22.22 7.51
C ALA A 124 13.08 -21.61 6.61
N ILE A 125 13.51 -20.96 5.55
CA ILE A 125 12.64 -20.42 4.51
C ILE A 125 13.00 -21.05 3.17
N TYR A 126 12.00 -21.38 2.37
CA TYR A 126 12.19 -21.90 1.02
C TYR A 126 10.93 -21.69 0.18
N GLY A 127 11.10 -21.59 -1.13
CA GLY A 127 9.98 -21.39 -2.02
C GLY A 127 10.41 -21.19 -3.47
N GLY A 128 9.47 -20.72 -4.28
CA GLY A 128 9.67 -20.47 -5.69
C GLY A 128 8.97 -19.21 -6.17
N THR A 129 9.46 -18.70 -7.29
CA THR A 129 8.89 -17.54 -7.99
C THR A 129 8.80 -17.84 -9.48
N VAL A 130 7.69 -17.50 -10.08
CA VAL A 130 7.47 -17.55 -11.53
C VAL A 130 7.25 -16.12 -12.00
N MET A 131 7.94 -15.73 -13.06
CA MET A 131 7.76 -14.46 -13.75
C MET A 131 7.50 -14.74 -15.23
N TRP A 132 6.41 -14.20 -15.74
CA TRP A 132 6.01 -14.37 -17.14
C TRP A 132 5.57 -13.04 -17.74
N THR A 133 6.26 -12.63 -18.79
CA THR A 133 6.01 -11.40 -19.55
C THR A 133 5.73 -11.74 -21.01
N PRO A 134 4.53 -12.34 -21.33
CA PRO A 134 4.23 -12.83 -22.67
C PRO A 134 4.36 -11.77 -23.76
N ASP A 135 4.17 -10.53 -23.38
CA ASP A 135 4.35 -9.35 -24.21
C ASP A 135 4.80 -8.15 -23.34
N PRO A 136 5.31 -7.05 -23.95
CA PRO A 136 5.78 -5.87 -23.19
C PRO A 136 4.71 -5.15 -22.35
N ARG A 137 3.45 -5.52 -22.50
CA ARG A 137 2.30 -4.91 -21.82
C ARG A 137 1.76 -5.77 -20.68
N THR A 138 2.15 -7.04 -20.63
CA THR A 138 1.65 -8.01 -19.67
C THR A 138 2.78 -8.51 -18.78
N GLU A 139 2.60 -8.37 -17.49
CA GLU A 139 3.51 -8.88 -16.46
C GLU A 139 2.72 -9.73 -15.46
N ILE A 140 3.16 -10.95 -15.27
CA ILE A 140 2.61 -11.89 -14.29
C ILE A 140 3.78 -12.36 -13.43
N SER A 141 3.68 -12.13 -12.14
CA SER A 141 4.64 -12.59 -11.14
C SER A 141 3.90 -13.31 -10.03
N ALA A 142 4.36 -14.49 -9.66
CA ALA A 142 3.83 -15.24 -8.54
C ALA A 142 4.99 -15.85 -7.74
N SER A 143 4.99 -15.62 -6.44
CA SER A 143 5.93 -16.19 -5.49
C SER A 143 5.17 -16.89 -4.38
N ASP A 144 5.59 -18.08 -4.00
CA ASP A 144 5.09 -18.82 -2.84
C ASP A 144 6.25 -19.41 -2.07
N GLY A 145 6.15 -19.40 -0.73
CA GLY A 145 7.22 -19.95 0.09
C GLY A 145 6.82 -20.17 1.53
N LYS A 146 7.51 -21.11 2.16
CA LYS A 146 7.39 -21.41 3.57
C LYS A 146 8.16 -20.39 4.40
N ARG A 147 7.51 -19.84 5.40
CA ARG A 147 8.02 -18.88 6.36
C ARG A 147 7.69 -19.32 7.80
N PHE A 148 8.19 -18.61 8.82
CA PHE A 148 7.89 -18.92 10.24
C PHE A 148 6.37 -18.87 10.55
N PHE A 149 5.60 -18.04 9.86
CA PHE A 149 4.15 -17.92 10.01
C PHE A 149 3.34 -18.87 9.09
N GLY A 150 3.96 -19.82 8.43
CA GLY A 150 3.35 -20.71 7.44
C GLY A 150 3.65 -20.27 6.00
N ASN A 151 2.71 -20.45 5.08
CA ASN A 151 2.92 -20.07 3.70
C ASN A 151 2.76 -18.55 3.51
N GLY A 152 3.78 -17.92 2.94
CA GLY A 152 3.74 -16.55 2.43
C GLY A 152 3.64 -16.57 0.91
N TYR A 153 2.89 -15.66 0.33
CA TYR A 153 2.80 -15.55 -1.12
C TYR A 153 2.72 -14.09 -1.56
N ASP A 154 3.14 -13.86 -2.79
CA ASP A 154 2.98 -12.59 -3.49
C ASP A 154 2.62 -12.86 -4.95
N VAL A 155 1.53 -12.27 -5.43
CA VAL A 155 1.06 -12.42 -6.80
C VAL A 155 0.79 -11.04 -7.35
N THR A 156 1.33 -10.76 -8.52
CA THR A 156 1.07 -9.54 -9.28
C THR A 156 0.71 -9.90 -10.71
N VAL A 157 -0.42 -9.40 -11.17
CA VAL A 157 -0.83 -9.46 -12.58
C VAL A 157 -1.08 -8.03 -13.05
N ARG A 158 -0.35 -7.62 -14.05
CA ARG A 158 -0.47 -6.30 -14.66
C ARG A 158 -0.64 -6.45 -16.17
N HIS A 159 -1.67 -5.80 -16.71
CA HIS A 159 -1.86 -5.71 -18.15
C HIS A 159 -2.15 -4.29 -18.56
N GLN A 160 -1.31 -3.75 -19.43
CA GLN A 160 -1.40 -2.38 -19.89
C GLN A 160 -1.84 -2.32 -21.35
N MET A 161 -2.96 -1.67 -21.58
CA MET A 161 -3.46 -1.30 -22.91
C MET A 161 -3.07 0.15 -23.23
N ALA A 162 -3.27 0.60 -24.44
CA ALA A 162 -2.94 1.98 -24.84
C ALA A 162 -3.62 3.05 -23.95
N ARG A 163 -4.82 2.78 -23.45
CA ARG A 163 -5.60 3.72 -22.63
C ARG A 163 -6.19 3.09 -21.38
N ALA A 164 -5.80 1.89 -21.04
CA ALA A 164 -6.29 1.22 -19.84
C ALA A 164 -5.16 0.46 -19.14
N LEU A 165 -5.28 0.34 -17.83
CA LEU A 165 -4.43 -0.45 -16.99
C LEU A 165 -5.29 -1.35 -16.10
N PHE A 166 -4.99 -2.62 -16.12
CA PHE A 166 -5.49 -3.63 -15.20
C PHE A 166 -4.36 -4.02 -14.26
N THR A 167 -4.63 -4.07 -12.96
CA THR A 167 -3.69 -4.57 -11.97
C THR A 167 -4.43 -5.42 -10.95
N TYR A 168 -3.89 -6.59 -10.65
CA TYR A 168 -4.30 -7.42 -9.54
C TYR A 168 -3.07 -7.76 -8.71
N THR A 169 -3.16 -7.56 -7.40
CA THR A 169 -2.13 -7.95 -6.45
C THR A 169 -2.75 -8.75 -5.33
N ALA A 170 -2.05 -9.80 -4.91
CA ALA A 170 -2.43 -10.57 -3.74
C ALA A 170 -1.17 -10.94 -2.96
N SER A 171 -1.18 -10.75 -1.65
CA SER A 171 -0.03 -11.06 -0.81
C SER A 171 -0.45 -11.55 0.57
N ARG A 172 0.42 -12.36 1.18
CA ARG A 172 0.33 -12.78 2.57
C ARG A 172 1.72 -12.73 3.20
N ASN A 173 1.96 -11.68 3.97
CA ASN A 173 3.26 -11.40 4.57
C ASN A 173 3.11 -10.76 5.95
N VAL A 174 4.19 -10.80 6.72
CA VAL A 174 4.29 -10.00 7.93
C VAL A 174 4.52 -8.55 7.54
N VAL A 175 3.71 -7.68 8.12
CA VAL A 175 3.82 -6.23 7.94
C VAL A 175 4.12 -5.60 9.30
N PHE A 176 5.11 -4.74 9.28
CA PHE A 176 5.49 -3.92 10.40
C PHE A 176 5.49 -2.45 9.95
N GLN A 177 4.45 -1.73 10.30
CA GLN A 177 4.28 -0.32 9.96
C GLN A 177 3.95 0.49 11.21
N PRO A 178 4.96 0.75 12.05
CA PRO A 178 4.75 1.55 13.24
C PRO A 178 4.26 2.95 12.85
N TYR A 179 3.27 3.45 13.55
CA TYR A 179 2.68 4.79 13.38
C TYR A 179 2.10 5.11 12.00
N GLY A 180 1.86 4.08 11.15
CA GLY A 180 1.35 4.30 9.80
C GLY A 180 2.33 5.01 8.85
N VAL A 181 3.58 5.15 9.26
CA VAL A 181 4.64 5.75 8.45
C VAL A 181 5.07 4.73 7.38
N GLY A 182 4.76 5.00 6.14
CA GLY A 182 5.14 4.12 5.01
C GLY A 182 4.19 4.15 3.81
N ASN A 183 3.02 4.74 3.92
CA ASN A 183 2.13 4.92 2.78
C ASN A 183 2.61 6.11 1.92
N THR A 184 3.63 5.88 1.10
CA THR A 184 4.22 6.90 0.22
C THR A 184 3.53 6.98 -1.15
N GLY A 185 2.52 6.17 -1.41
CA GLY A 185 1.70 6.24 -2.63
C GLY A 185 0.81 7.49 -2.61
N GLN A 186 0.70 8.18 -3.74
CA GLN A 186 -0.23 9.29 -3.89
C GLN A 186 -1.67 8.84 -4.12
N GLY A 187 -1.93 7.54 -4.01
CA GLY A 187 -3.22 6.89 -4.17
C GLY A 187 -3.33 6.02 -5.41
N ILE A 188 -4.24 5.06 -5.37
CA ILE A 188 -4.39 4.03 -6.42
C ILE A 188 -4.71 4.65 -7.78
N ASN A 189 -5.56 5.67 -7.80
CA ASN A 189 -5.91 6.35 -9.06
C ASN A 189 -4.72 7.13 -9.61
N TYR A 190 -3.98 7.83 -8.76
CA TYR A 190 -2.78 8.54 -9.17
C TYR A 190 -1.75 7.59 -9.80
N ASP A 191 -1.44 6.48 -9.14
CA ASP A 191 -0.44 5.53 -9.60
C ASP A 191 -0.85 4.87 -10.93
N ALA A 192 -2.15 4.54 -11.08
CA ALA A 192 -2.67 4.00 -12.32
C ALA A 192 -2.57 4.99 -13.49
N PHE A 193 -2.97 6.24 -13.28
CA PHE A 193 -2.85 7.28 -14.32
C PHE A 193 -1.41 7.64 -14.60
N TYR A 194 -0.55 7.68 -13.58
CA TYR A 194 0.88 7.88 -13.77
C TYR A 194 1.48 6.82 -14.70
N ALA A 195 1.18 5.55 -14.45
CA ALA A 195 1.65 4.46 -15.29
C ALA A 195 1.16 4.56 -16.75
N ILE A 196 -0.12 4.89 -16.96
CA ILE A 196 -0.69 5.06 -18.30
C ILE A 196 -0.04 6.23 -19.03
N ILE A 197 0.10 7.38 -18.36
CA ILE A 197 0.64 8.61 -18.96
C ILE A 197 2.14 8.44 -19.23
N ALA A 198 2.90 7.86 -18.32
CA ALA A 198 4.33 7.59 -18.50
C ALA A 198 4.59 6.69 -19.71
N ALA A 199 3.83 5.63 -19.87
CA ALA A 199 3.97 4.71 -21.00
C ALA A 199 3.62 5.35 -22.36
N ASN A 200 2.72 6.33 -22.37
CA ASN A 200 2.38 7.06 -23.60
C ASN A 200 3.30 8.28 -23.89
N ASN A 201 4.21 8.61 -22.96
CA ASN A 201 5.16 9.72 -23.07
C ASN A 201 6.57 9.28 -22.65
N PRO A 202 7.23 8.38 -23.39
CA PRO A 202 8.49 7.74 -22.99
C PRO A 202 9.70 8.67 -22.90
N GLY A 203 9.58 9.93 -23.17
CA GLY A 203 10.66 10.92 -23.03
C GLY A 203 10.36 12.04 -22.03
N ALA A 204 9.20 12.00 -21.36
CA ALA A 204 8.82 13.03 -20.43
C ALA A 204 9.52 12.85 -19.07
N SER A 205 9.89 13.96 -18.43
CA SER A 205 10.45 13.92 -17.08
C SER A 205 9.40 13.46 -16.06
N PRO A 206 9.80 12.84 -14.94
CA PRO A 206 8.89 12.44 -13.88
C PRO A 206 8.00 13.57 -13.36
N ASP A 207 8.52 14.79 -13.29
CA ASP A 207 7.76 15.96 -12.84
C ASP A 207 6.72 16.42 -13.88
N ALA A 208 7.03 16.34 -15.16
CA ALA A 208 6.08 16.61 -16.23
C ALA A 208 4.92 15.58 -16.23
N ILE A 209 5.23 14.29 -16.04
CA ILE A 209 4.22 13.24 -15.91
C ILE A 209 3.37 13.48 -14.66
N ARG A 210 3.97 13.81 -13.52
CA ARG A 210 3.26 14.13 -12.26
C ARG A 210 2.27 15.28 -12.47
N SER A 211 2.71 16.38 -13.05
CA SER A 211 1.87 17.55 -13.34
C SER A 211 0.70 17.18 -14.25
N GLN A 212 0.95 16.38 -15.28
CA GLN A 212 -0.08 15.91 -16.21
C GLN A 212 -1.10 14.98 -15.53
N VAL A 213 -0.66 14.09 -14.64
CA VAL A 213 -1.55 13.23 -13.84
C VAL A 213 -2.45 14.07 -12.95
N LEU A 214 -1.89 15.02 -12.20
CA LEU A 214 -2.66 15.91 -11.33
C LEU A 214 -3.68 16.73 -12.13
N GLN A 215 -3.29 17.26 -13.28
CA GLN A 215 -4.20 17.98 -14.18
C GLN A 215 -5.35 17.09 -14.69
N VAL A 216 -5.05 15.83 -15.04
CA VAL A 216 -6.07 14.88 -15.48
C VAL A 216 -7.03 14.54 -14.33
N LEU A 217 -6.53 14.27 -13.15
CA LEU A 217 -7.35 13.94 -11.97
C LEU A 217 -8.22 15.14 -11.57
N GLN A 218 -7.65 16.32 -11.42
CA GLN A 218 -8.36 17.55 -11.05
C GLN A 218 -9.37 17.97 -12.12
N GLY A 219 -8.96 17.98 -13.39
CA GLY A 219 -9.84 18.38 -14.50
C GLY A 219 -11.01 17.42 -14.75
N ARG A 220 -11.03 16.26 -14.11
CA ARG A 220 -12.08 15.25 -14.23
C ARG A 220 -12.77 14.94 -12.90
N GLY A 221 -12.41 15.64 -11.82
CA GLY A 221 -12.98 15.44 -10.50
C GLY A 221 -12.75 14.03 -9.91
N VAL A 222 -11.69 13.37 -10.34
CA VAL A 222 -11.31 12.04 -9.81
C VAL A 222 -10.33 12.23 -8.67
N ALA A 223 -10.66 11.72 -7.50
CA ALA A 223 -9.74 11.75 -6.36
C ALA A 223 -8.48 10.92 -6.67
N ALA A 224 -7.31 11.39 -6.23
CA ALA A 224 -6.05 10.68 -6.39
C ALA A 224 -6.07 9.33 -5.67
N ASP A 225 -6.65 9.29 -4.48
CA ASP A 225 -6.88 8.10 -3.67
C ASP A 225 -8.31 7.58 -3.90
N ALA A 226 -8.42 6.33 -4.25
CA ALA A 226 -9.73 5.70 -4.42
C ALA A 226 -10.41 5.40 -3.08
N THR A 227 -9.65 5.09 -2.07
CA THR A 227 -10.07 4.90 -0.67
C THR A 227 -8.81 4.82 0.19
N VAL A 228 -8.70 5.67 1.17
CA VAL A 228 -7.76 5.42 2.27
C VAL A 228 -8.37 4.28 3.07
N VAL A 229 -7.85 3.09 2.91
CA VAL A 229 -8.14 2.01 3.85
C VAL A 229 -7.45 2.42 5.15
N ASN A 230 -8.23 2.94 6.09
CA ASN A 230 -7.76 3.19 7.45
C ASN A 230 -7.45 1.82 8.07
N GLY A 231 -6.24 1.31 7.81
CA GLY A 231 -5.73 0.13 8.49
C GLY A 231 -5.71 0.39 10.00
N TYR A 232 -5.90 -0.64 10.78
CA TYR A 232 -5.64 -0.55 12.20
C TYR A 232 -4.15 -0.25 12.41
N LEU A 233 -3.85 0.92 12.97
CA LEU A 233 -2.49 1.32 13.28
C LEU A 233 -2.02 0.53 14.51
N THR A 234 -1.06 -0.32 14.34
CA THR A 234 -0.44 -1.09 15.41
C THR A 234 1.06 -0.94 15.37
N ASN A 235 1.68 -0.83 16.54
CA ASN A 235 3.13 -0.81 16.69
C ASN A 235 3.74 -2.22 16.70
N ARG A 236 2.97 -3.24 16.32
CA ARG A 236 3.39 -4.64 16.35
C ARG A 236 3.45 -5.24 14.96
N PRO A 237 4.36 -6.19 14.75
CA PRO A 237 4.32 -7.03 13.58
C PRO A 237 2.99 -7.77 13.52
N ASN A 238 2.34 -7.73 12.38
CA ASN A 238 1.09 -8.43 12.14
C ASN A 238 1.16 -9.21 10.82
N LEU A 239 0.43 -10.32 10.76
CA LEU A 239 0.24 -11.04 9.52
C LEU A 239 -0.87 -10.37 8.73
N GLN A 240 -0.51 -9.84 7.58
CA GLN A 240 -1.44 -9.21 6.65
C GLN A 240 -1.63 -10.11 5.44
N GLN A 241 -2.89 -10.36 5.11
CA GLN A 241 -3.30 -10.91 3.83
C GLN A 241 -4.07 -9.83 3.09
N MET A 242 -3.57 -9.45 1.91
CA MET A 242 -4.14 -8.38 1.09
C MET A 242 -4.46 -8.92 -0.30
N GLN A 243 -5.60 -8.52 -0.83
CA GLN A 243 -5.95 -8.69 -2.24
C GLN A 243 -6.47 -7.34 -2.74
N GLN A 244 -5.96 -6.92 -3.88
CA GLN A 244 -6.32 -5.66 -4.48
C GLN A 244 -6.49 -5.83 -6.00
N PHE A 245 -7.58 -5.32 -6.49
CA PHE A 245 -7.89 -5.22 -7.90
C PHE A 245 -8.02 -3.74 -8.26
N SER A 246 -7.44 -3.33 -9.36
CA SER A 246 -7.67 -2.01 -9.93
C SER A 246 -7.78 -2.08 -11.45
N PHE A 247 -8.68 -1.28 -11.99
CA PHE A 247 -8.83 -1.04 -13.41
C PHE A 247 -8.99 0.45 -13.64
N ALA A 248 -8.20 1.01 -14.54
CA ALA A 248 -8.28 2.41 -14.93
C ALA A 248 -8.38 2.52 -16.44
N LEU A 249 -9.32 3.33 -16.92
CA LEU A 249 -9.51 3.65 -18.33
C LEU A 249 -9.42 5.17 -18.53
N LEU A 250 -8.53 5.60 -19.43
CA LEU A 250 -8.34 6.99 -19.82
C LEU A 250 -8.81 7.19 -21.27
N GLY A 251 -10.12 7.38 -21.45
CA GLY A 251 -10.71 7.70 -22.75
C GLY A 251 -10.58 9.17 -23.10
N VAL A 252 -10.97 9.55 -24.33
CA VAL A 252 -10.89 10.93 -24.82
C VAL A 252 -11.77 11.87 -23.98
N ARG A 253 -13.01 11.45 -23.70
CA ARG A 253 -13.96 12.22 -22.89
C ARG A 253 -14.30 11.55 -21.57
N ASN A 254 -14.06 10.26 -21.42
CA ASN A 254 -14.40 9.47 -20.24
C ASN A 254 -13.15 8.98 -19.53
N THR A 255 -13.17 9.00 -18.22
CA THR A 255 -12.29 8.23 -17.37
C THR A 255 -13.14 7.30 -16.53
N LEU A 256 -12.68 6.08 -16.32
CA LEU A 256 -13.31 5.14 -15.42
C LEU A 256 -12.23 4.51 -14.57
N THR A 257 -12.42 4.50 -13.27
CA THR A 257 -11.61 3.70 -12.36
C THR A 257 -12.52 2.78 -11.54
N LEU A 258 -12.09 1.53 -11.44
CA LEU A 258 -12.71 0.51 -10.61
C LEU A 258 -11.63 0.02 -9.66
N ASN A 259 -11.94 -0.10 -8.40
CA ASN A 259 -11.06 -0.71 -7.41
C ASN A 259 -11.87 -1.61 -6.48
N ALA A 260 -11.23 -2.69 -6.05
CA ALA A 260 -11.73 -3.57 -5.01
C ALA A 260 -10.55 -4.06 -4.19
N ASN A 261 -10.68 -4.08 -2.88
CA ASN A 261 -9.64 -4.57 -1.99
C ASN A 261 -10.23 -5.33 -0.81
N GLU A 262 -9.49 -6.33 -0.37
CA GLU A 262 -9.71 -7.02 0.90
C GLU A 262 -8.38 -7.06 1.64
N THR A 263 -8.38 -6.63 2.89
CA THR A 263 -7.22 -6.72 3.79
C THR A 263 -7.65 -7.42 5.07
N LYS A 264 -6.97 -8.52 5.40
CA LYS A 264 -7.11 -9.22 6.68
C LYS A 264 -5.83 -9.02 7.47
N GLN A 265 -5.96 -8.57 8.69
CA GLN A 265 -4.86 -8.39 9.63
C GLN A 265 -5.11 -9.21 10.88
N GLN A 266 -4.09 -9.94 11.32
CA GLN A 266 -4.15 -10.72 12.54
C GLN A 266 -2.80 -10.63 13.27
N PRO A 267 -2.79 -10.67 14.61
CA PRO A 267 -1.55 -10.72 15.38
C PRO A 267 -0.80 -12.01 15.07
N LEU A 268 0.53 -11.96 15.09
CA LEU A 268 1.39 -13.12 14.86
C LEU A 268 1.40 -14.12 16.04
N GLY A 269 1.09 -13.65 17.24
CA GLY A 269 1.04 -14.45 18.44
C GLY A 269 0.77 -13.60 19.68
N VAL A 270 0.38 -14.24 20.77
CA VAL A 270 0.23 -13.62 22.08
C VAL A 270 1.46 -13.97 22.89
N VAL A 271 2.28 -12.99 23.24
CA VAL A 271 3.39 -13.16 24.17
C VAL A 271 2.89 -12.84 25.58
N ASN A 272 2.89 -13.83 26.46
CA ASN A 272 2.45 -13.66 27.83
C ASN A 272 3.27 -12.59 28.57
N GLY A 273 2.60 -11.72 29.31
CA GLY A 273 3.24 -10.65 30.08
C GLY A 273 3.50 -9.34 29.33
N VAL A 274 3.14 -9.26 28.05
CA VAL A 274 3.22 -8.03 27.25
C VAL A 274 1.81 -7.46 27.04
N THR A 275 1.58 -6.21 27.46
CA THR A 275 0.31 -5.50 27.21
C THR A 275 0.06 -5.40 25.71
N ASN A 276 -1.16 -5.76 25.31
CA ASN A 276 -1.51 -5.95 23.91
C ASN A 276 -2.42 -4.82 23.44
N ASP A 277 -2.02 -4.06 22.42
CA ASP A 277 -2.85 -3.10 21.71
C ASP A 277 -3.95 -3.78 20.87
N TYR A 278 -3.84 -5.11 20.62
CA TYR A 278 -4.90 -5.97 20.07
C TYR A 278 -5.91 -6.50 21.10
N SER A 279 -5.88 -6.03 22.35
CA SER A 279 -6.77 -6.54 23.39
C SER A 279 -8.27 -6.41 23.03
N LEU A 280 -8.61 -5.55 22.09
CA LEU A 280 -9.96 -5.31 21.60
C LEU A 280 -10.27 -5.97 20.24
N ALA A 281 -9.28 -6.50 19.50
CA ALA A 281 -9.50 -7.08 18.16
C ALA A 281 -8.48 -8.15 17.82
N ASN A 282 -8.89 -9.43 17.82
CA ASN A 282 -8.02 -10.54 17.43
C ASN A 282 -7.77 -10.60 15.91
N GLN A 283 -8.71 -10.18 15.11
CA GLN A 283 -8.60 -10.14 13.65
C GLN A 283 -9.46 -9.01 13.11
N THR A 284 -8.91 -8.27 12.16
CA THR A 284 -9.65 -7.25 11.43
C THR A 284 -9.69 -7.59 9.96
N THR A 285 -10.88 -7.57 9.37
CA THR A 285 -11.08 -7.72 7.92
C THR A 285 -11.70 -6.43 7.38
N GLN A 286 -11.02 -5.84 6.42
CA GLN A 286 -11.50 -4.65 5.73
C GLN A 286 -11.75 -4.97 4.26
N ARG A 287 -12.89 -4.56 3.73
CA ARG A 287 -13.27 -4.72 2.33
C ARG A 287 -13.68 -3.38 1.78
N GLY A 288 -13.07 -3.01 0.66
CA GLY A 288 -13.35 -1.78 -0.05
C GLY A 288 -13.78 -2.05 -1.50
N PHE A 289 -14.70 -1.25 -1.99
CA PHE A 289 -15.08 -1.20 -3.40
C PHE A 289 -15.29 0.25 -3.80
N GLY A 290 -14.79 0.63 -4.97
CA GLY A 290 -14.93 1.97 -5.49
C GLY A 290 -15.09 2.01 -7.01
N ILE A 291 -15.92 2.93 -7.45
CA ILE A 291 -16.08 3.30 -8.86
C ILE A 291 -15.95 4.82 -8.93
N ALA A 292 -15.08 5.33 -9.80
CA ALA A 292 -15.09 6.73 -10.16
C ALA A 292 -15.18 6.88 -11.69
N TRP A 293 -16.16 7.63 -12.13
CA TRP A 293 -16.38 7.96 -13.53
C TRP A 293 -16.32 9.48 -13.72
N GLY A 294 -15.54 9.94 -14.68
CA GLY A 294 -15.45 11.32 -15.06
C GLY A 294 -15.76 11.49 -16.55
N HIS A 295 -16.56 12.47 -16.88
CA HIS A 295 -16.95 12.79 -18.25
C HIS A 295 -16.69 14.24 -18.58
N LYS A 296 -15.95 14.50 -19.65
CA LYS A 296 -15.81 15.84 -20.24
C LYS A 296 -17.02 16.16 -21.09
N LEU A 297 -17.90 17.04 -20.59
CA LEU A 297 -19.07 17.53 -21.33
C LEU A 297 -18.64 18.45 -22.48
N THR A 298 -17.74 19.37 -22.15
CA THR A 298 -17.14 20.31 -23.09
C THR A 298 -15.64 20.45 -22.82
N GLY A 299 -14.95 21.34 -23.51
CA GLY A 299 -13.58 21.74 -23.21
C GLY A 299 -13.44 22.43 -21.84
N LEU A 300 -14.51 23.04 -21.34
CA LEU A 300 -14.54 23.84 -20.11
C LEU A 300 -15.33 23.18 -18.97
N SER A 301 -16.11 22.15 -19.24
CA SER A 301 -17.03 21.56 -18.27
C SER A 301 -16.85 20.06 -18.16
N SER A 302 -16.88 19.55 -16.94
CA SER A 302 -16.82 18.12 -16.63
C SER A 302 -17.83 17.71 -15.56
N LEU A 303 -18.26 16.46 -15.62
CA LEU A 303 -19.11 15.81 -14.63
C LEU A 303 -18.36 14.60 -14.09
N SER A 304 -18.34 14.42 -12.80
CA SER A 304 -17.79 13.23 -12.15
C SER A 304 -18.76 12.59 -11.18
N LEU A 305 -18.79 11.26 -11.19
CA LEU A 305 -19.53 10.43 -10.25
C LEU A 305 -18.55 9.51 -9.54
N SER A 306 -18.58 9.49 -8.21
CA SER A 306 -17.82 8.55 -7.40
C SER A 306 -18.74 7.80 -6.45
N LEU A 307 -18.65 6.49 -6.46
CA LEU A 307 -19.35 5.57 -5.56
C LEU A 307 -18.31 4.77 -4.81
N ASN A 308 -18.41 4.70 -3.51
CA ASN A 308 -17.53 3.89 -2.67
C ASN A 308 -18.30 3.16 -1.57
N GLN A 309 -17.81 2.00 -1.21
CA GLN A 309 -18.25 1.24 -0.06
C GLN A 309 -17.04 0.70 0.67
N MET A 310 -17.02 0.85 1.97
CA MET A 310 -16.02 0.24 2.86
C MET A 310 -16.76 -0.50 3.98
N ARG A 311 -16.28 -1.69 4.33
CA ARG A 311 -16.74 -2.47 5.47
C ARG A 311 -15.55 -2.93 6.27
N SER A 312 -15.58 -2.70 7.57
CA SER A 312 -14.57 -3.17 8.52
C SER A 312 -15.24 -4.06 9.55
N ILE A 313 -14.75 -5.30 9.65
CA ILE A 313 -15.24 -6.31 10.59
C ILE A 313 -14.09 -6.63 11.54
N SER A 314 -14.28 -6.42 12.82
CA SER A 314 -13.35 -6.80 13.87
C SER A 314 -13.89 -7.99 14.65
N GLN A 315 -13.11 -9.06 14.73
CA GLN A 315 -13.44 -10.24 15.55
C GLN A 315 -12.88 -10.01 16.96
N SER A 316 -13.76 -9.52 17.84
CA SER A 316 -13.46 -9.33 19.27
C SER A 316 -14.67 -9.70 20.10
N VAL A 317 -14.54 -9.69 21.42
CA VAL A 317 -15.68 -9.72 22.34
C VAL A 317 -16.52 -8.46 22.09
N GLY A 318 -17.68 -8.60 21.42
CA GLY A 318 -18.47 -7.47 20.94
C GLY A 318 -18.14 -7.12 19.47
N GLN A 319 -18.30 -8.06 18.55
CA GLN A 319 -18.02 -7.92 17.11
C GLN A 319 -18.41 -6.53 16.57
N LEU A 320 -17.38 -5.76 16.17
CA LEU A 320 -17.56 -4.47 15.50
C LEU A 320 -17.69 -4.70 13.99
N ASP A 321 -18.83 -4.34 13.44
CA ASP A 321 -19.07 -4.31 12.00
C ASP A 321 -19.47 -2.90 11.61
N THR A 322 -18.58 -2.21 10.89
CA THR A 322 -18.85 -0.87 10.39
C THR A 322 -18.92 -0.90 8.88
N LYS A 323 -19.94 -0.29 8.32
CA LYS A 323 -20.13 -0.17 6.87
C LYS A 323 -20.36 1.28 6.51
N THR A 324 -19.55 1.82 5.63
CA THR A 324 -19.70 3.17 5.09
C THR A 324 -19.91 3.11 3.58
N GLN A 325 -20.90 3.81 3.09
CA GLN A 325 -21.22 3.95 1.68
C GLN A 325 -21.27 5.42 1.32
N GLY A 326 -20.63 5.79 0.23
CA GLY A 326 -20.58 7.17 -0.27
C GLY A 326 -20.97 7.24 -1.74
N ALA A 327 -21.74 8.26 -2.09
CA ALA A 327 -22.03 8.65 -3.46
C ALA A 327 -21.75 10.14 -3.60
N TYR A 328 -20.95 10.52 -4.58
CA TYR A 328 -20.51 11.89 -4.83
C TYR A 328 -20.72 12.21 -6.30
N LEU A 329 -21.41 13.30 -6.57
CA LEU A 329 -21.58 13.87 -7.90
C LEU A 329 -20.99 15.28 -7.88
N LEU A 330 -20.11 15.57 -8.83
CA LEU A 330 -19.47 16.87 -8.93
C LEU A 330 -19.53 17.35 -10.39
N PHE A 331 -20.10 18.52 -10.59
CA PHE A 331 -20.04 19.29 -11.83
C PHE A 331 -19.00 20.40 -11.67
N THR A 332 -18.08 20.50 -12.60
CA THR A 332 -17.02 21.52 -12.61
C THR A 332 -17.06 22.25 -13.96
N THR A 333 -17.00 23.58 -13.92
CA THR A 333 -16.93 24.39 -15.15
C THR A 333 -15.96 25.56 -14.98
N SER A 334 -15.13 25.78 -15.99
CA SER A 334 -14.28 26.98 -16.09
C SER A 334 -15.10 28.09 -16.67
N LEU A 335 -15.30 29.16 -15.90
CA LEU A 335 -16.03 30.38 -16.33
C LEU A 335 -15.13 31.33 -17.07
N SER A 336 -13.83 31.33 -16.74
CA SER A 336 -12.77 32.09 -17.44
C SER A 336 -11.43 31.39 -17.22
N PRO A 337 -10.33 31.81 -17.85
CA PRO A 337 -9.00 31.29 -17.60
C PRO A 337 -8.56 31.35 -16.14
N LYS A 338 -9.16 32.25 -15.34
CA LYS A 338 -8.85 32.49 -13.94
C LYS A 338 -10.00 32.14 -12.97
N ALA A 339 -11.17 31.76 -13.47
CA ALA A 339 -12.37 31.52 -12.66
C ALA A 339 -12.94 30.12 -12.94
N GLN A 340 -13.17 29.35 -11.88
CA GLN A 340 -13.76 28.01 -11.92
C GLN A 340 -14.91 27.91 -10.92
N ALA A 341 -16.02 27.33 -11.34
CA ALA A 341 -17.18 27.02 -10.48
C ALA A 341 -17.35 25.52 -10.35
N ASN A 342 -17.68 25.08 -9.14
CA ASN A 342 -17.96 23.69 -8.81
C ASN A 342 -19.32 23.61 -8.09
N ILE A 343 -20.14 22.63 -8.49
CA ILE A 343 -21.39 22.27 -7.80
C ILE A 343 -21.34 20.78 -7.53
N GLY A 344 -21.50 20.41 -6.28
CA GLY A 344 -21.42 19.02 -5.84
C GLY A 344 -22.61 18.60 -5.01
N ALA A 345 -22.97 17.32 -5.11
CA ALA A 345 -23.91 16.64 -4.23
C ALA A 345 -23.23 15.42 -3.65
N ARG A 346 -23.40 15.18 -2.35
CA ARG A 346 -22.90 13.96 -1.70
C ARG A 346 -23.95 13.35 -0.81
N ARG A 347 -23.93 12.02 -0.75
CA ARG A 347 -24.64 11.22 0.24
C ARG A 347 -23.67 10.25 0.86
N VAL A 348 -23.59 10.24 2.17
CA VAL A 348 -22.78 9.29 2.95
C VAL A 348 -23.71 8.60 3.95
N VAL A 349 -23.67 7.28 3.98
CA VAL A 349 -24.38 6.45 4.95
C VAL A 349 -23.34 5.63 5.69
N SER A 350 -23.29 5.74 6.98
CA SER A 350 -22.42 4.96 7.85
C SER A 350 -23.26 4.19 8.86
N ASP A 351 -23.11 2.86 8.82
CA ASP A 351 -23.69 1.96 9.81
C ASP A 351 -22.58 1.51 10.75
N GLY A 352 -22.63 1.93 12.02
CA GLY A 352 -21.73 1.48 13.07
C GLY A 352 -22.36 0.34 13.85
N GLY A 353 -21.68 -0.80 13.96
CA GLY A 353 -22.09 -1.89 14.84
C GLY A 353 -22.13 -1.43 16.30
N ALA A 354 -23.20 -1.78 16.98
CA ALA A 354 -23.43 -1.38 18.37
C ALA A 354 -22.36 -1.98 19.30
N ILE A 355 -21.51 -1.13 19.85
CA ILE A 355 -20.91 -1.42 21.16
C ILE A 355 -21.76 -0.75 22.21
N SER A 356 -21.93 -1.42 23.32
CA SER A 356 -22.59 -0.94 24.56
C SER A 356 -21.86 0.23 25.25
N SER A 357 -21.06 1.01 24.51
CA SER A 357 -20.42 2.23 25.02
C SER A 357 -20.89 3.43 24.23
N PRO A 358 -21.47 4.43 24.90
CA PRO A 358 -21.89 5.68 24.27
C PRO A 358 -20.65 6.38 23.65
N GLY A 359 -20.65 6.55 22.32
CA GLY A 359 -19.63 7.34 21.62
C GLY A 359 -18.81 6.63 20.56
N LEU A 360 -18.85 5.29 20.47
CA LEU A 360 -18.18 4.53 19.42
C LEU A 360 -19.21 3.80 18.55
N GLY A 361 -19.41 4.23 17.32
CA GLY A 361 -20.24 3.54 16.34
C GLY A 361 -21.64 4.08 16.20
N SER A 362 -21.84 5.39 16.04
CA SER A 362 -23.13 5.95 15.68
C SER A 362 -23.39 5.80 14.18
N SER A 363 -24.51 5.18 13.82
CA SER A 363 -25.00 5.21 12.45
C SER A 363 -25.43 6.64 12.09
N TYR A 364 -25.04 7.11 10.92
CA TYR A 364 -25.46 8.41 10.43
C TYR A 364 -25.73 8.40 8.93
N THR A 365 -26.57 9.31 8.49
CA THR A 365 -26.77 9.62 7.07
C THR A 365 -26.54 11.11 6.87
N GLU A 366 -25.62 11.42 5.97
CA GLU A 366 -25.35 12.80 5.58
C GLU A 366 -25.76 13.00 4.12
N ASN A 367 -26.49 14.08 3.85
CA ASN A 367 -26.73 14.57 2.50
C ASN A 367 -26.24 16.03 2.46
N ALA A 368 -25.42 16.38 1.49
CA ALA A 368 -24.90 17.73 1.35
C ALA A 368 -24.91 18.19 -0.11
N LEU A 369 -25.23 19.46 -0.30
CA LEU A 369 -25.01 20.20 -1.54
C LEU A 369 -23.89 21.21 -1.27
N THR A 370 -22.94 21.28 -2.17
CA THR A 370 -21.81 22.19 -2.07
C THR A 370 -21.69 23.02 -3.32
N GLY A 371 -21.35 24.29 -3.17
CA GLY A 371 -21.01 25.19 -4.27
C GLY A 371 -19.70 25.92 -3.92
N ALA A 372 -18.80 26.01 -4.86
CA ALA A 372 -17.56 26.77 -4.71
C ALA A 372 -17.24 27.55 -5.98
N LEU A 373 -16.75 28.76 -5.80
CA LEU A 373 -16.19 29.59 -6.85
C LEU A 373 -14.74 29.88 -6.48
N SER A 374 -13.81 29.52 -7.33
CA SER A 374 -12.39 29.80 -7.16
C SER A 374 -11.92 30.78 -8.22
N TYR A 375 -11.12 31.75 -7.81
CA TYR A 375 -10.50 32.74 -8.71
C TYR A 375 -9.00 32.79 -8.41
N SER A 376 -8.17 32.64 -9.45
CA SER A 376 -6.72 32.80 -9.34
C SER A 376 -6.28 34.14 -9.92
N PHE A 377 -5.51 34.86 -9.12
CA PHE A 377 -4.99 36.18 -9.50
C PHE A 377 -3.79 36.10 -10.43
#